data_60a93a02a120d35d1fbc087be06285c6
#
_entry.id   60a93a02a120d35d1fbc087be06285c6
#
_cell.length_a   1.000
_cell.length_b   1.000
_cell.length_c   1.000
_cell.angle_alpha   90.00
_cell.angle_beta   90.00
_cell.angle_gamma   90.00
#
_symmetry.space_group_name_H-M   'P 1'
#
loop_
_entity.id
_entity.type
_entity.pdbx_description
1 polymer ?
#
loop_
_entity_poly.entity_id
_entity_poly.type
_entity_poly.pdbx_seq_one_letter_code
_entity_poly.pdbx_strand_id
1 'polypeptide(L)'
;MNPTRALLRVVAFALLLTALFSTASGQIEAKNWGKNTSGASLAFYEGPRQKSAQGTILTYNLIGKGFPAEVAYTLWQWKPDNEPKAVMQGVSFDKRGVLVCSGRQGFCKGDGPDDPINIKTTAVLGEPKRMAVVSPDGKIASFAEAIPFPIEASDKNCKLSVVRMDALAETVVARGSGFTPNESLTVTTQSNDEGATTKNNAGPEGDWTSVIIGAPKGQSKGKTSISVTGQSCKVAVSFAWGVGSNHPM
;
A
#
# COMPACT_ATOMS: atom_id res chain seq x y z
N MET A 1 -53.92 -33.84 14.03
CA MET A 1 -52.60 -33.13 13.90
C MET A 1 -52.55 -32.50 12.52
N ASN A 2 -52.41 -31.22 12.45
CA ASN A 2 -52.59 -30.43 11.22
C ASN A 2 -51.25 -30.42 10.43
N PRO A 3 -51.17 -31.04 9.24
CA PRO A 3 -49.92 -31.23 8.51
C PRO A 3 -49.24 -29.92 8.07
N THR A 4 -50.02 -28.83 7.98
CA THR A 4 -49.50 -27.48 7.61
C THR A 4 -48.58 -26.89 8.69
N ARG A 5 -48.69 -27.27 9.97
CA ARG A 5 -47.80 -26.75 11.03
C ARG A 5 -46.42 -27.43 11.07
N ALA A 6 -46.33 -28.63 10.58
CA ALA A 6 -45.05 -29.36 10.51
C ALA A 6 -44.17 -28.82 9.37
N LEU A 7 -44.77 -28.49 8.22
CA LEU A 7 -44.04 -27.96 7.08
C LEU A 7 -43.41 -26.56 7.37
N LEU A 8 -44.13 -25.72 8.11
CA LEU A 8 -43.67 -24.35 8.46
C LEU A 8 -42.44 -24.38 9.39
N ARG A 9 -42.34 -25.38 10.28
CA ARG A 9 -41.21 -25.53 11.19
C ARG A 9 -39.94 -26.03 10.50
N VAL A 10 -40.06 -26.90 9.50
CA VAL A 10 -38.92 -27.41 8.75
C VAL A 10 -38.33 -26.32 7.83
N VAL A 11 -39.17 -25.50 7.20
CA VAL A 11 -38.71 -24.39 6.35
C VAL A 11 -38.01 -23.30 7.17
N ALA A 12 -38.54 -22.98 8.37
CA ALA A 12 -37.89 -22.00 9.26
C ALA A 12 -36.53 -22.49 9.78
N PHE A 13 -36.35 -23.77 10.04
CA PHE A 13 -35.08 -24.34 10.49
C PHE A 13 -34.04 -24.41 9.36
N ALA A 14 -34.46 -24.69 8.14
CA ALA A 14 -33.58 -24.69 6.95
C ALA A 14 -33.10 -23.26 6.61
N LEU A 15 -33.94 -22.24 6.77
CA LEU A 15 -33.55 -20.82 6.58
C LEU A 15 -32.61 -20.29 7.67
N LEU A 16 -32.70 -20.80 8.90
CA LEU A 16 -31.74 -20.43 9.96
C LEU A 16 -30.36 -21.08 9.78
N LEU A 17 -30.27 -22.27 9.18
CA LEU A 17 -28.97 -22.91 8.93
C LEU A 17 -28.18 -22.28 7.78
N THR A 18 -28.84 -21.66 6.80
CA THR A 18 -28.15 -20.97 5.70
C THR A 18 -27.59 -19.61 6.10
N ALA A 19 -28.05 -19.01 7.19
CA ALA A 19 -27.51 -17.73 7.68
C ALA A 19 -26.21 -17.87 8.50
N LEU A 20 -25.75 -19.06 8.83
CA LEU A 20 -24.57 -19.30 9.67
C LEU A 20 -23.27 -19.57 8.89
N PHE A 21 -23.32 -19.60 7.57
CA PHE A 21 -22.11 -19.65 6.72
C PHE A 21 -21.74 -18.29 6.11
N SER A 22 -21.94 -17.21 6.85
CA SER A 22 -21.15 -16.00 6.60
C SER A 22 -19.72 -16.35 6.98
N THR A 23 -18.94 -16.81 6.01
CA THR A 23 -17.49 -16.86 6.14
C THR A 23 -17.08 -15.43 6.49
N ALA A 24 -16.71 -15.19 7.74
CA ALA A 24 -16.02 -13.99 8.15
C ALA A 24 -14.67 -14.01 7.40
N SER A 25 -14.69 -13.56 6.14
CA SER A 25 -13.46 -13.23 5.46
C SER A 25 -12.85 -12.09 6.24
N GLY A 26 -11.67 -12.32 6.85
CA GLY A 26 -10.99 -11.30 7.62
C GLY A 26 -10.88 -10.03 6.78
N GLN A 27 -11.66 -9.01 7.13
CA GLN A 27 -11.58 -7.70 6.47
C GLN A 27 -10.38 -6.97 7.06
N ILE A 28 -9.50 -6.49 6.18
CA ILE A 28 -8.46 -5.56 6.60
C ILE A 28 -9.08 -4.16 6.58
N GLU A 29 -9.11 -3.54 7.75
CA GLU A 29 -9.41 -2.12 7.85
C GLU A 29 -8.13 -1.31 7.60
N ALA A 30 -8.24 -0.16 6.93
CA ALA A 30 -7.12 0.72 6.64
C ALA A 30 -6.30 1.10 7.90
N LYS A 31 -6.96 1.25 9.06
CA LYS A 31 -6.29 1.54 10.34
C LYS A 31 -5.35 0.43 10.84
N ASN A 32 -5.50 -0.80 10.35
CA ASN A 32 -4.66 -1.95 10.71
C ASN A 32 -3.56 -2.19 9.68
N TRP A 33 -3.53 -1.41 8.60
CA TRP A 33 -2.51 -1.56 7.57
C TRP A 33 -1.10 -1.31 8.12
N GLY A 34 -0.17 -2.19 7.78
CA GLY A 34 1.22 -2.13 8.25
C GLY A 34 1.49 -2.84 9.56
N LYS A 35 0.47 -3.35 10.26
CA LYS A 35 0.64 -4.11 11.50
C LYS A 35 0.85 -5.60 11.19
N ASN A 36 2.10 -6.01 11.05
CA ASN A 36 2.43 -7.41 10.81
C ASN A 36 2.17 -8.28 12.05
N THR A 37 1.66 -9.49 11.83
CA THR A 37 1.67 -10.53 12.86
C THR A 37 3.12 -10.89 13.20
N SER A 38 3.40 -11.08 14.49
CA SER A 38 4.74 -11.48 14.96
C SER A 38 5.22 -12.74 14.25
N GLY A 39 6.44 -12.71 13.73
CA GLY A 39 7.04 -13.79 12.96
C GLY A 39 6.62 -13.89 11.50
N ALA A 40 5.60 -13.15 11.04
CA ALA A 40 5.24 -13.05 9.63
C ALA A 40 5.86 -11.81 8.99
N SER A 41 6.38 -11.95 7.77
CA SER A 41 6.88 -10.84 6.96
C SER A 41 6.53 -11.04 5.49
N LEU A 42 6.28 -9.95 4.78
CA LEU A 42 5.96 -9.92 3.36
C LEU A 42 6.83 -8.85 2.68
N ALA A 43 7.35 -9.15 1.51
CA ALA A 43 8.16 -8.22 0.73
C ALA A 43 7.87 -8.33 -0.77
N PHE A 44 7.99 -7.22 -1.48
CA PHE A 44 8.03 -7.21 -2.94
C PHE A 44 9.40 -7.65 -3.43
N TYR A 45 9.40 -8.55 -4.41
CA TYR A 45 10.57 -8.85 -5.23
C TYR A 45 10.30 -8.35 -6.64
N GLU A 46 11.06 -7.36 -7.09
CA GLU A 46 10.88 -6.76 -8.40
C GLU A 46 11.51 -7.64 -9.48
N GLY A 47 10.71 -8.01 -10.46
CA GLY A 47 11.14 -8.69 -11.67
C GLY A 47 11.54 -7.70 -12.77
N PRO A 48 11.59 -8.16 -14.03
CA PRO A 48 11.95 -7.31 -15.16
C PRO A 48 11.01 -6.12 -15.35
N ARG A 49 11.60 -4.96 -15.63
CA ARG A 49 10.88 -3.75 -16.08
C ARG A 49 10.70 -3.81 -17.59
N GLN A 50 9.51 -3.48 -18.07
CA GLN A 50 9.19 -3.44 -19.49
C GLN A 50 8.67 -2.05 -19.87
N LYS A 51 9.26 -1.43 -20.90
CA LYS A 51 8.70 -0.20 -21.48
C LYS A 51 7.55 -0.55 -22.42
N SER A 52 6.48 0.23 -22.35
CA SER A 52 5.31 0.15 -23.22
C SER A 52 4.91 1.55 -23.67
N ALA A 53 3.98 1.63 -24.62
CA ALA A 53 3.37 2.91 -25.03
C ALA A 53 2.62 3.61 -23.88
N GLN A 54 2.25 2.86 -22.84
CA GLN A 54 1.50 3.34 -21.68
C GLN A 54 2.41 3.60 -20.46
N GLY A 55 3.73 3.56 -20.63
CA GLY A 55 4.71 3.77 -19.58
C GLY A 55 5.46 2.47 -19.18
N THR A 56 6.18 2.53 -18.09
CA THR A 56 6.95 1.39 -17.57
C THR A 56 6.04 0.42 -16.83
N ILE A 57 5.96 -0.80 -17.31
CA ILE A 57 5.28 -1.92 -16.63
C ILE A 57 6.29 -2.58 -15.71
N LEU A 58 5.93 -2.70 -14.45
CA LEU A 58 6.67 -3.41 -13.41
C LEU A 58 6.01 -4.75 -13.17
N THR A 59 6.83 -5.77 -12.96
CA THR A 59 6.36 -7.09 -12.53
C THR A 59 6.91 -7.37 -11.15
N TYR A 60 6.07 -7.73 -10.21
CA TYR A 60 6.44 -8.11 -8.85
C TYR A 60 5.99 -9.52 -8.52
N ASN A 61 6.81 -10.21 -7.76
CA ASN A 61 6.40 -11.35 -6.95
C ASN A 61 6.35 -10.91 -5.48
N LEU A 62 5.56 -11.60 -4.67
CA LEU A 62 5.58 -11.42 -3.23
C LEU A 62 6.32 -12.59 -2.59
N ILE A 63 7.22 -12.26 -1.68
CA ILE A 63 7.96 -13.24 -0.88
C ILE A 63 7.55 -13.08 0.56
N GLY A 64 7.08 -14.17 1.17
CA GLY A 64 6.64 -14.24 2.56
C GLY A 64 7.50 -15.17 3.40
N LYS A 65 7.61 -14.85 4.69
CA LYS A 65 8.19 -15.73 5.72
C LYS A 65 7.21 -15.85 6.87
N GLY A 66 7.20 -17.01 7.55
CA GLY A 66 6.31 -17.25 8.69
C GLY A 66 4.86 -17.51 8.31
N PHE A 67 4.60 -17.91 7.06
CA PHE A 67 3.28 -18.31 6.58
C PHE A 67 3.20 -19.84 6.47
N PRO A 68 2.32 -20.52 7.24
CA PRO A 68 2.04 -21.95 7.07
C PRO A 68 1.59 -22.27 5.64
N ALA A 69 2.24 -23.25 5.01
CA ALA A 69 2.01 -23.60 3.59
C ALA A 69 0.63 -24.24 3.34
N GLU A 70 0.03 -24.84 4.37
CA GLU A 70 -1.30 -25.48 4.31
C GLU A 70 -2.47 -24.49 4.36
N VAL A 71 -2.20 -23.23 4.69
CA VAL A 71 -3.23 -22.18 4.79
C VAL A 71 -3.43 -21.51 3.43
N ALA A 72 -4.69 -21.39 3.01
CA ALA A 72 -5.07 -20.60 1.86
C ALA A 72 -5.37 -19.16 2.32
N TYR A 73 -4.61 -18.21 1.82
CA TYR A 73 -4.69 -16.81 2.20
C TYR A 73 -5.51 -16.00 1.21
N THR A 74 -5.86 -14.77 1.60
CA THR A 74 -6.40 -13.74 0.71
C THR A 74 -5.32 -12.68 0.48
N LEU A 75 -5.08 -12.34 -0.78
CA LEU A 75 -4.24 -11.22 -1.21
C LEU A 75 -5.10 -9.96 -1.29
N TRP A 76 -4.65 -8.91 -0.62
CA TRP A 76 -5.28 -7.60 -0.60
C TRP A 76 -4.38 -6.57 -1.26
N GLN A 77 -5.00 -5.57 -1.89
CA GLN A 77 -4.34 -4.39 -2.43
C GLN A 77 -4.94 -3.12 -1.84
N TRP A 78 -4.08 -2.15 -1.53
CA TRP A 78 -4.50 -0.80 -1.16
C TRP A 78 -3.89 0.22 -2.13
N LYS A 79 -4.73 0.81 -2.95
CA LYS A 79 -4.38 1.92 -3.84
C LYS A 79 -4.65 3.25 -3.15
N PRO A 80 -3.94 4.34 -3.52
CA PRO A 80 -4.33 5.69 -3.12
C PRO A 80 -5.82 5.95 -3.39
N ASP A 81 -6.47 6.76 -2.55
CA ASP A 81 -7.90 7.14 -2.60
C ASP A 81 -8.91 5.98 -2.47
N ASN A 82 -8.47 4.80 -2.13
CA ASN A 82 -9.36 3.65 -2.00
C ASN A 82 -9.21 2.98 -0.64
N GLU A 83 -10.24 2.26 -0.24
CA GLU A 83 -10.14 1.28 0.83
C GLU A 83 -9.39 0.04 0.35
N PRO A 84 -8.71 -0.70 1.27
CA PRO A 84 -8.13 -1.99 0.94
C PRO A 84 -9.16 -2.93 0.32
N LYS A 85 -8.80 -3.61 -0.76
CA LYS A 85 -9.67 -4.56 -1.47
C LYS A 85 -9.00 -5.91 -1.62
N ALA A 86 -9.76 -6.99 -1.39
CA ALA A 86 -9.34 -8.33 -1.74
C ALA A 86 -9.24 -8.44 -3.27
N VAL A 87 -8.07 -8.83 -3.77
CA VAL A 87 -7.81 -8.96 -5.21
C VAL A 87 -7.68 -10.42 -5.65
N MET A 88 -7.34 -11.32 -4.72
CA MET A 88 -7.21 -12.74 -5.00
C MET A 88 -7.42 -13.56 -3.72
N GLN A 89 -8.11 -14.69 -3.83
CA GLN A 89 -8.31 -15.65 -2.74
C GLN A 89 -7.69 -17.00 -3.12
N GLY A 90 -7.34 -17.81 -2.13
CA GLY A 90 -6.75 -19.11 -2.36
C GLY A 90 -5.29 -19.04 -2.78
N VAL A 91 -4.54 -18.05 -2.29
CA VAL A 91 -3.10 -17.96 -2.47
C VAL A 91 -2.38 -18.68 -1.33
N SER A 92 -1.18 -19.17 -1.58
CA SER A 92 -0.31 -19.81 -0.56
C SER A 92 1.15 -19.44 -0.83
N PHE A 93 2.05 -19.92 0.01
CA PHE A 93 3.48 -19.74 -0.22
C PHE A 93 4.15 -21.09 -0.53
N ASP A 94 4.98 -21.12 -1.56
CA ASP A 94 5.81 -22.30 -1.87
C ASP A 94 6.96 -22.46 -0.84
N LYS A 95 7.75 -23.53 -1.00
CA LYS A 95 8.90 -23.82 -0.10
C LYS A 95 9.99 -22.74 -0.11
N ARG A 96 10.03 -21.89 -1.13
CA ARG A 96 10.95 -20.74 -1.25
C ARG A 96 10.35 -19.48 -0.64
N GLY A 97 9.10 -19.53 -0.17
CA GLY A 97 8.35 -18.39 0.33
C GLY A 97 7.75 -17.50 -0.78
N VAL A 98 7.69 -17.98 -2.02
CA VAL A 98 7.08 -17.22 -3.13
C VAL A 98 5.56 -17.41 -3.11
N LEU A 99 4.81 -16.33 -3.29
CA LEU A 99 3.35 -16.38 -3.37
C LEU A 99 2.91 -17.08 -4.66
N VAL A 100 2.10 -18.13 -4.51
CA VAL A 100 1.59 -18.99 -5.59
C VAL A 100 0.09 -19.21 -5.46
N CYS A 101 -0.54 -19.71 -6.52
CA CYS A 101 -1.91 -20.20 -6.46
C CYS A 101 -1.96 -21.53 -5.72
N SER A 102 -2.79 -21.65 -4.68
CA SER A 102 -2.87 -22.89 -3.88
C SER A 102 -3.55 -24.07 -4.58
N GLY A 103 -4.19 -23.84 -5.72
CA GLY A 103 -4.99 -24.86 -6.40
C GLY A 103 -6.22 -25.37 -5.61
N ARG A 104 -6.41 -24.85 -4.39
CA ARG A 104 -7.39 -25.36 -3.40
C ARG A 104 -8.64 -24.51 -3.34
N GLN A 105 -9.31 -24.18 -4.29
CA GLN A 105 -10.55 -23.38 -4.35
C GLN A 105 -10.40 -21.98 -4.93
N GLY A 106 -11.14 -21.76 -5.98
CA GLY A 106 -11.81 -20.54 -6.35
C GLY A 106 -10.98 -19.67 -7.29
N PHE A 107 -10.63 -18.50 -7.01
CA PHE A 107 -10.40 -17.40 -7.92
C PHE A 107 -8.94 -17.16 -8.34
N CYS A 108 -8.01 -17.98 -7.90
CA CYS A 108 -6.63 -17.91 -8.35
C CYS A 108 -6.50 -18.72 -9.66
N LYS A 109 -6.40 -18.01 -10.78
CA LYS A 109 -6.06 -18.61 -12.08
C LYS A 109 -4.58 -18.42 -12.32
N GLY A 110 -3.78 -19.44 -12.02
CA GLY A 110 -2.39 -19.58 -12.48
C GLY A 110 -2.33 -20.63 -13.57
N ASP A 111 -1.23 -20.65 -14.32
CA ASP A 111 -0.99 -21.68 -15.35
C ASP A 111 -0.71 -23.05 -14.73
N GLY A 112 -0.45 -23.09 -13.41
CA GLY A 112 -0.25 -24.30 -12.60
C GLY A 112 -0.34 -24.01 -11.09
N PRO A 113 -0.47 -25.05 -10.26
CA PRO A 113 -0.67 -24.90 -8.81
C PRO A 113 0.53 -24.32 -8.06
N ASP A 114 1.72 -24.32 -8.65
CA ASP A 114 2.96 -23.80 -8.04
C ASP A 114 3.55 -22.61 -8.81
N ASP A 115 2.79 -22.04 -9.77
CA ASP A 115 3.28 -20.91 -10.54
C ASP A 115 3.29 -19.63 -9.69
N PRO A 116 4.38 -18.87 -9.70
CA PRO A 116 4.46 -17.59 -9.02
C PRO A 116 3.41 -16.61 -9.51
N ILE A 117 2.74 -15.97 -8.56
CA ILE A 117 1.78 -14.89 -8.88
C ILE A 117 2.57 -13.67 -9.31
N ASN A 118 2.43 -13.30 -10.59
CA ASN A 118 3.05 -12.12 -11.17
C ASN A 118 2.10 -10.92 -11.07
N ILE A 119 2.42 -9.96 -10.21
CA ILE A 119 1.67 -8.72 -10.04
C ILE A 119 2.22 -7.69 -11.02
N LYS A 120 1.48 -7.45 -12.11
CA LYS A 120 1.83 -6.43 -13.10
C LYS A 120 1.16 -5.11 -12.77
N THR A 121 1.92 -4.01 -12.79
CA THR A 121 1.42 -2.67 -12.53
C THR A 121 2.18 -1.64 -13.34
N THR A 122 1.48 -0.57 -13.75
CA THR A 122 2.16 0.59 -14.33
C THR A 122 2.76 1.44 -13.22
N ALA A 123 3.97 1.93 -13.45
CA ALA A 123 4.67 2.76 -12.49
C ALA A 123 4.25 4.22 -12.60
N VAL A 124 3.96 4.84 -11.47
CA VAL A 124 3.70 6.29 -11.32
C VAL A 124 4.69 6.84 -10.30
N LEU A 125 5.24 8.02 -10.58
CA LEU A 125 6.23 8.68 -9.72
C LEU A 125 5.66 8.91 -8.31
N GLY A 126 6.35 8.45 -7.28
CA GLY A 126 5.95 8.61 -5.88
C GLY A 126 4.76 7.76 -5.42
N GLU A 127 4.17 6.93 -6.30
CA GLU A 127 3.03 6.09 -5.94
C GLU A 127 3.48 4.83 -5.20
N PRO A 128 2.99 4.59 -3.96
CA PRO A 128 3.26 3.36 -3.25
C PRO A 128 2.43 2.20 -3.82
N LYS A 129 3.05 1.05 -3.99
CA LYS A 129 2.39 -0.23 -4.24
C LYS A 129 2.27 -0.94 -2.90
N ARG A 130 1.04 -1.19 -2.45
CA ARG A 130 0.74 -1.75 -1.13
C ARG A 130 -0.05 -3.04 -1.28
N MET A 131 0.46 -4.11 -0.69
CA MET A 131 -0.18 -5.42 -0.67
C MET A 131 -0.18 -5.98 0.75
N ALA A 132 -1.15 -6.84 1.02
CA ALA A 132 -1.21 -7.60 2.25
C ALA A 132 -1.65 -9.03 1.95
N VAL A 133 -1.19 -9.96 2.78
CA VAL A 133 -1.65 -11.36 2.78
C VAL A 133 -2.24 -11.64 4.14
N VAL A 134 -3.47 -12.19 4.16
CA VAL A 134 -4.25 -12.41 5.38
C VAL A 134 -4.84 -13.79 5.39
N SER A 135 -4.72 -14.50 6.52
CA SER A 135 -5.39 -15.78 6.74
C SER A 135 -6.91 -15.63 6.83
N PRO A 136 -7.70 -16.68 6.55
CA PRO A 136 -9.17 -16.63 6.61
C PRO A 136 -9.72 -16.20 7.97
N ASP A 137 -9.03 -16.56 9.05
CA ASP A 137 -9.39 -16.20 10.43
C ASP A 137 -8.83 -14.84 10.89
N GLY A 138 -8.07 -14.16 10.03
CA GLY A 138 -7.46 -12.86 10.31
C GLY A 138 -6.28 -12.88 11.30
N LYS A 139 -5.88 -14.05 11.80
CA LYS A 139 -4.81 -14.14 12.82
C LYS A 139 -3.42 -13.94 12.26
N ILE A 140 -3.21 -14.29 11.00
CA ILE A 140 -1.95 -14.08 10.31
C ILE A 140 -2.18 -13.00 9.25
N ALA A 141 -1.51 -11.87 9.39
CA ALA A 141 -1.52 -10.79 8.43
C ALA A 141 -0.11 -10.24 8.27
N SER A 142 0.30 -9.96 7.05
CA SER A 142 1.54 -9.24 6.79
C SER A 142 1.40 -8.34 5.57
N PHE A 143 2.15 -7.24 5.58
CA PHE A 143 2.01 -6.12 4.67
C PHE A 143 3.34 -5.84 3.98
N ALA A 144 3.25 -5.46 2.72
CA ALA A 144 4.39 -5.00 1.94
C ALA A 144 4.08 -3.67 1.27
N GLU A 145 5.06 -2.77 1.24
CA GLU A 145 5.02 -1.52 0.48
C GLU A 145 6.28 -1.42 -0.37
N ALA A 146 6.13 -0.99 -1.61
CA ALA A 146 7.23 -0.61 -2.49
C ALA A 146 6.90 0.69 -3.20
N ILE A 147 7.88 1.57 -3.40
CA ILE A 147 7.76 2.80 -4.17
C ILE A 147 8.74 2.69 -5.34
N PRO A 148 8.29 2.23 -6.52
CA PRO A 148 9.18 1.87 -7.64
C PRO A 148 9.99 3.04 -8.19
N PHE A 149 9.37 4.22 -8.19
CA PHE A 149 9.99 5.48 -8.60
C PHE A 149 9.76 6.51 -7.50
N PRO A 150 10.64 6.57 -6.49
CA PRO A 150 10.48 7.51 -5.39
C PRO A 150 10.73 8.95 -5.86
N ILE A 151 9.98 9.89 -5.26
CA ILE A 151 10.30 11.30 -5.33
C ILE A 151 11.26 11.58 -4.18
N GLU A 152 12.55 11.69 -4.46
CA GLU A 152 13.55 11.87 -3.41
C GLU A 152 14.72 12.74 -3.84
N ALA A 153 15.37 13.34 -2.86
CA ALA A 153 16.62 14.05 -2.99
C ALA A 153 17.48 13.86 -1.74
N SER A 154 18.77 14.10 -1.89
CA SER A 154 19.74 14.04 -0.79
C SER A 154 20.69 15.23 -0.84
N ASP A 155 21.09 15.72 0.33
CA ASP A 155 22.16 16.67 0.51
C ASP A 155 23.01 16.25 1.72
N LYS A 156 24.29 15.94 1.49
CA LYS A 156 25.19 15.35 2.48
C LYS A 156 24.57 14.07 3.09
N ASN A 157 24.30 14.09 4.39
CA ASN A 157 23.71 12.96 5.11
C ASN A 157 22.17 13.01 5.15
N CYS A 158 21.56 14.12 4.72
CA CYS A 158 20.13 14.30 4.78
C CYS A 158 19.45 13.78 3.51
N LYS A 159 18.34 13.12 3.70
CA LYS A 159 17.47 12.64 2.63
C LYS A 159 16.06 13.16 2.85
N LEU A 160 15.39 13.53 1.77
CA LEU A 160 13.97 13.87 1.74
C LEU A 160 13.29 13.00 0.70
N SER A 161 12.20 12.35 1.09
CA SER A 161 11.36 11.56 0.19
C SER A 161 9.90 11.98 0.32
N VAL A 162 9.15 11.84 -0.79
CA VAL A 162 7.72 12.16 -0.86
C VAL A 162 6.96 10.97 -1.39
N VAL A 163 5.91 10.60 -0.66
CA VAL A 163 5.00 9.49 -0.99
C VAL A 163 3.61 10.04 -1.20
N ARG A 164 3.00 9.68 -2.31
CA ARG A 164 1.62 10.09 -2.64
C ARG A 164 0.61 9.40 -1.72
N MET A 165 -0.33 10.18 -1.21
CA MET A 165 -1.45 9.67 -0.42
C MET A 165 -2.72 9.51 -1.24
N ASP A 166 -2.84 10.27 -2.32
CA ASP A 166 -3.94 10.24 -3.28
C ASP A 166 -3.44 10.09 -4.73
N ALA A 167 -4.35 9.74 -5.64
CA ALA A 167 -4.05 9.49 -7.04
C ALA A 167 -3.58 10.75 -7.78
N LEU A 168 -3.94 11.95 -7.32
CA LEU A 168 -3.57 13.22 -7.93
C LEU A 168 -2.34 13.87 -7.29
N ALA A 169 -1.74 13.27 -6.26
CA ALA A 169 -0.65 13.84 -5.47
C ALA A 169 -0.99 15.21 -4.84
N GLU A 170 -2.26 15.46 -4.58
CA GLU A 170 -2.72 16.68 -3.91
C GLU A 170 -2.36 16.64 -2.42
N THR A 171 -2.32 15.45 -1.86
CA THR A 171 -1.84 15.18 -0.51
C THR A 171 -0.68 14.18 -0.57
N VAL A 172 0.39 14.50 0.13
CA VAL A 172 1.58 13.65 0.19
C VAL A 172 2.09 13.52 1.63
N VAL A 173 2.83 12.45 1.90
CA VAL A 173 3.66 12.35 3.10
C VAL A 173 5.10 12.66 2.71
N ALA A 174 5.67 13.69 3.31
CA ALA A 174 7.09 14.01 3.23
C ALA A 174 7.82 13.36 4.42
N ARG A 175 8.92 12.68 4.14
CA ARG A 175 9.78 12.02 5.15
C ARG A 175 11.20 12.49 4.97
N GLY A 176 11.78 13.04 6.03
CA GLY A 176 13.18 13.43 6.09
C GLY A 176 13.96 12.52 7.02
N SER A 177 15.24 12.33 6.77
CA SER A 177 16.16 11.58 7.63
C SER A 177 17.58 12.11 7.54
N GLY A 178 18.43 11.74 8.49
CA GLY A 178 19.84 12.14 8.53
C GLY A 178 20.10 13.55 9.05
N PHE A 179 19.09 14.20 9.60
CA PHE A 179 19.22 15.46 10.33
C PHE A 179 19.89 15.23 11.71
N THR A 180 20.35 16.31 12.33
CA THR A 180 20.84 16.20 13.72
C THR A 180 19.65 15.88 14.64
N PRO A 181 19.77 14.88 15.54
CA PRO A 181 18.72 14.56 16.49
C PRO A 181 18.19 15.79 17.24
N ASN A 182 16.86 15.92 17.29
CA ASN A 182 16.15 17.01 17.98
C ASN A 182 16.44 18.44 17.48
N GLU A 183 17.14 18.61 16.34
CA GLU A 183 17.37 19.95 15.79
C GLU A 183 16.10 20.62 15.30
N SER A 184 16.09 21.95 15.28
CA SER A 184 15.01 22.74 14.67
C SER A 184 15.15 22.74 13.16
N LEU A 185 14.11 22.30 12.47
CA LEU A 185 14.01 22.26 11.02
C LEU A 185 13.15 23.42 10.51
N THR A 186 13.60 24.07 9.45
CA THR A 186 12.75 24.99 8.67
C THR A 186 12.20 24.24 7.46
N VAL A 187 10.89 24.05 7.43
CA VAL A 187 10.19 23.42 6.31
C VAL A 187 9.49 24.47 5.50
N THR A 188 9.87 24.61 4.23
CA THR A 188 9.25 25.53 3.28
C THR A 188 8.57 24.72 2.21
N THR A 189 7.28 24.98 1.99
CA THR A 189 6.49 24.45 0.88
C THR A 189 6.14 25.60 -0.06
N GLN A 190 6.25 25.35 -1.36
CA GLN A 190 5.84 26.30 -2.40
C GLN A 190 5.03 25.53 -3.43
N SER A 191 3.78 25.90 -3.63
CA SER A 191 2.91 25.33 -4.65
C SER A 191 2.38 26.43 -5.56
N ASN A 192 2.80 26.41 -6.81
CA ASN A 192 2.60 27.52 -7.75
C ASN A 192 2.99 28.84 -7.07
N ASP A 193 2.04 29.79 -6.92
CA ASP A 193 2.26 31.12 -6.33
C ASP A 193 2.02 31.15 -4.80
N GLU A 194 1.59 30.05 -4.18
CA GLU A 194 1.32 29.98 -2.75
C GLU A 194 2.44 29.26 -2.01
N GLY A 195 2.92 29.85 -0.92
CA GLY A 195 4.00 29.29 -0.12
C GLY A 195 3.74 29.38 1.38
N ALA A 196 4.32 28.46 2.12
CA ALA A 196 4.29 28.45 3.57
C ALA A 196 5.66 28.04 4.13
N THR A 197 6.00 28.59 5.28
CA THR A 197 7.21 28.21 6.03
C THR A 197 6.82 27.89 7.46
N THR A 198 7.21 26.74 7.93
CA THR A 198 6.95 26.26 9.30
C THR A 198 8.23 25.83 9.99
N LYS A 199 8.23 25.91 11.32
CA LYS A 199 9.28 25.35 12.17
C LYS A 199 8.82 24.01 12.70
N ASN A 200 9.68 23.02 12.61
CA ASN A 200 9.48 21.66 13.10
C ASN A 200 10.73 21.22 13.86
N ASN A 201 10.68 20.07 14.50
CA ASN A 201 11.88 19.46 15.10
C ASN A 201 12.12 18.10 14.46
N ALA A 202 13.37 17.75 14.26
CA ALA A 202 13.76 16.38 13.98
C ALA A 202 13.46 15.49 15.19
N GLY A 203 13.14 14.24 14.96
CA GLY A 203 13.01 13.22 15.99
C GLY A 203 14.36 12.85 16.63
N PRO A 204 14.34 11.98 17.65
CA PRO A 204 15.56 11.52 18.34
C PRO A 204 16.53 10.75 17.45
N GLU A 205 16.04 10.19 16.34
CA GLU A 205 16.85 9.49 15.32
C GLU A 205 17.26 10.42 14.15
N GLY A 206 16.97 11.72 14.24
CA GLY A 206 17.22 12.67 13.16
C GLY A 206 16.24 12.51 11.97
N ASP A 207 15.09 11.94 12.23
CA ASP A 207 14.00 11.77 11.26
C ASP A 207 12.95 12.89 11.39
N TRP A 208 12.16 13.06 10.35
CA TRP A 208 11.04 13.99 10.32
C TRP A 208 9.96 13.47 9.37
N THR A 209 8.71 13.64 9.73
CA THR A 209 7.57 13.26 8.88
C THR A 209 6.47 14.29 8.99
N SER A 210 5.89 14.67 7.85
CA SER A 210 4.74 15.56 7.80
C SER A 210 3.81 15.21 6.65
N VAL A 211 2.52 15.47 6.82
CA VAL A 211 1.53 15.48 5.74
C VAL A 211 1.54 16.87 5.12
N ILE A 212 1.68 16.93 3.81
CA ILE A 212 1.70 18.18 3.04
C ILE A 212 0.52 18.16 2.06
N ILE A 213 -0.29 19.20 2.09
CA ILE A 213 -1.31 19.45 1.08
C ILE A 213 -0.63 20.29 0.00
N GLY A 214 -0.42 19.69 -1.17
CA GLY A 214 0.27 20.30 -2.29
C GLY A 214 -0.62 21.17 -3.18
N ALA A 215 -1.94 20.94 -3.15
CA ALA A 215 -2.89 21.60 -4.02
C ALA A 215 -3.50 22.87 -3.36
N PRO A 216 -3.20 24.07 -3.85
CA PRO A 216 -3.87 25.30 -3.42
C PRO A 216 -5.37 25.26 -3.78
N LYS A 217 -6.19 25.90 -2.95
CA LYS A 217 -7.64 25.94 -3.15
C LYS A 217 -8.00 26.57 -4.53
N GLY A 218 -8.85 25.86 -5.26
CA GLY A 218 -9.37 26.35 -6.54
C GLY A 218 -8.46 26.08 -7.74
N GLN A 219 -7.31 25.43 -7.54
CA GLN A 219 -6.44 25.00 -8.62
C GLN A 219 -6.62 23.50 -8.89
N SER A 220 -6.56 23.10 -10.16
CA SER A 220 -6.77 21.71 -10.59
C SER A 220 -5.48 20.95 -10.90
N LYS A 221 -4.36 21.65 -11.02
CA LYS A 221 -3.03 21.09 -11.29
C LYS A 221 -1.93 22.10 -10.98
N GLY A 222 -0.76 21.59 -10.69
CA GLY A 222 0.41 22.44 -10.47
C GLY A 222 1.67 21.67 -10.14
N LYS A 223 2.63 22.39 -9.57
CA LYS A 223 3.90 21.86 -9.10
C LYS A 223 4.12 22.34 -7.67
N THR A 224 4.47 21.40 -6.78
CA THR A 224 4.86 21.71 -5.41
C THR A 224 6.34 21.41 -5.22
N SER A 225 7.04 22.28 -4.52
CA SER A 225 8.37 22.03 -3.98
C SER A 225 8.31 22.02 -2.46
N ILE A 226 9.08 21.11 -1.86
CA ILE A 226 9.26 20.99 -0.42
C ILE A 226 10.75 21.11 -0.15
N SER A 227 11.15 22.04 0.71
CA SER A 227 12.53 22.22 1.16
C SER A 227 12.58 22.08 2.68
N VAL A 228 13.52 21.28 3.16
CA VAL A 228 13.79 21.11 4.60
C VAL A 228 15.21 21.54 4.86
N THR A 229 15.38 22.52 5.74
CA THR A 229 16.67 23.08 6.13
C THR A 229 16.92 22.78 7.62
N GLY A 230 17.96 22.02 7.89
CA GLY A 230 18.54 21.80 9.21
C GLY A 230 19.83 22.60 9.38
N GLN A 231 20.61 22.29 10.43
CA GLN A 231 21.88 22.95 10.71
C GLN A 231 22.96 22.59 9.69
N SER A 232 23.02 21.34 9.26
CA SER A 232 24.11 20.79 8.44
C SER A 232 23.76 20.59 6.96
N CYS A 233 22.48 20.61 6.60
CA CYS A 233 22.00 20.29 5.27
C CYS A 233 20.74 21.06 4.88
N LYS A 234 20.52 21.18 3.58
CA LYS A 234 19.30 21.70 2.99
C LYS A 234 18.91 20.83 1.80
N VAL A 235 17.83 20.06 1.95
CA VAL A 235 17.36 19.16 0.92
C VAL A 235 16.00 19.59 0.39
N ALA A 236 15.79 19.46 -0.93
CA ALA A 236 14.55 19.87 -1.55
C ALA A 236 14.12 18.89 -2.66
N VAL A 237 12.82 18.68 -2.78
CA VAL A 237 12.17 17.91 -3.84
C VAL A 237 11.08 18.74 -4.51
N SER A 238 10.73 18.35 -5.72
CA SER A 238 9.58 18.93 -6.44
C SER A 238 8.80 17.85 -7.14
N PHE A 239 7.48 17.98 -7.18
CA PHE A 239 6.58 17.04 -7.86
C PHE A 239 5.38 17.79 -8.47
N ALA A 240 4.79 17.19 -9.50
CA ALA A 240 3.53 17.65 -10.08
C ALA A 240 2.35 17.04 -9.31
N TRP A 241 1.25 17.79 -9.20
CA TRP A 241 -0.01 17.34 -8.63
C TRP A 241 -1.20 17.73 -9.53
N GLY A 242 -2.37 17.13 -9.24
CA GLY A 242 -3.61 17.38 -9.96
C GLY A 242 -3.72 16.63 -11.28
N VAL A 243 -4.58 17.14 -12.16
CA VAL A 243 -4.87 16.51 -13.45
C VAL A 243 -3.59 16.39 -14.29
N GLY A 244 -3.29 15.16 -14.72
CA GLY A 244 -2.08 14.86 -15.50
C GLY A 244 -0.85 14.49 -14.66
N SER A 245 -0.90 14.56 -13.33
CA SER A 245 0.22 14.12 -12.48
C SER A 245 0.41 12.61 -12.45
N ASN A 246 -0.58 11.84 -12.92
CA ASN A 246 -0.59 10.37 -12.97
C ASN A 246 0.08 9.80 -14.21
N HIS A 247 0.91 10.56 -14.92
CA HIS A 247 1.60 10.03 -16.09
C HIS A 247 2.50 8.85 -15.68
N PRO A 248 2.36 7.71 -16.34
CA PRO A 248 3.25 6.58 -16.17
C PRO A 248 4.69 6.95 -16.53
N MET A 249 5.65 6.40 -15.78
CA MET A 249 7.10 6.60 -15.97
C MET A 249 7.62 5.74 -17.11
#